data_d1364a6adb45bf81e95e53b7c1e47767
#
_entry.id   d1364a6adb45bf81e95e53b7c1e47767
#
_cell.length_a   1.000
_cell.length_b   1.000
_cell.length_c   1.000
_cell.angle_alpha   90.00
_cell.angle_beta   90.00
_cell.angle_gamma   90.00
#
_symmetry.space_group_name_H-M   'P 1'
#
loop_
_entity.id
_entity.type
_entity.pdbx_description
1 polymer ?
#
loop_
_entity_poly.entity_id
_entity_poly.type
_entity_poly.pdbx_seq_one_letter_code
_entity_poly.pdbx_strand_id
1 'polypeptide(L)'
;REILAERLGSRPGLAFMEKKRSAGEVSGETLVGDVAGATAVLVDDMISTGGTLPRAASACRQAGATTVLAVATHGLFTADAMATLGTASIDRLYVTDSLTAATEAAEVLGDRLVVVPAARILADAIAGL
;
A
#
# COMPACT_ATOMS: atom_id res chain seq x y z
N ARG A 1 -5.54 -10.89 -6.34
CA ARG A 1 -6.73 -11.32 -5.60
C ARG A 1 -6.78 -12.84 -5.43
N GLU A 2 -6.63 -13.62 -6.50
CA GLU A 2 -6.70 -15.11 -6.44
C GLU A 2 -5.59 -15.70 -5.54
N ILE A 3 -4.36 -15.19 -5.65
CA ILE A 3 -3.24 -15.61 -4.79
C ILE A 3 -3.54 -15.35 -3.31
N LEU A 4 -4.13 -14.21 -3.00
CA LEU A 4 -4.55 -13.90 -1.62
C LEU A 4 -5.68 -14.83 -1.17
N ALA A 5 -6.63 -15.15 -2.03
CA ALA A 5 -7.73 -16.06 -1.71
C ALA A 5 -7.22 -17.46 -1.34
N GLU A 6 -6.25 -17.98 -2.09
CA GLU A 6 -5.61 -19.27 -1.80
C GLU A 6 -4.91 -19.27 -0.43
N ARG A 7 -4.23 -18.18 -0.10
CA ARG A 7 -3.49 -18.06 1.16
C ARG A 7 -4.38 -17.81 2.38
N LEU A 8 -5.46 -17.08 2.21
CA LEU A 8 -6.38 -16.70 3.29
C LEU A 8 -7.51 -17.71 3.51
N GLY A 9 -7.68 -18.68 2.61
CA GLY A 9 -8.82 -19.62 2.62
C GLY A 9 -10.18 -18.95 2.39
N SER A 10 -10.19 -17.69 1.99
CA SER A 10 -11.39 -16.91 1.68
C SER A 10 -11.09 -15.88 0.60
N ARG A 11 -12.09 -15.58 -0.23
CA ARG A 11 -11.91 -14.63 -1.34
C ARG A 11 -12.09 -13.19 -0.85
N PRO A 12 -11.04 -12.37 -0.84
CA PRO A 12 -11.15 -10.98 -0.40
C PRO A 12 -12.05 -10.17 -1.34
N GLY A 13 -12.75 -9.20 -0.81
CA GLY A 13 -13.45 -8.18 -1.57
C GLY A 13 -12.49 -7.42 -2.51
N LEU A 14 -13.03 -6.70 -3.46
CA LEU A 14 -12.27 -5.82 -4.34
C LEU A 14 -12.84 -4.41 -4.22
N ALA A 15 -11.95 -3.45 -3.98
CA ALA A 15 -12.26 -2.04 -4.06
C ALA A 15 -11.17 -1.34 -4.87
N PHE A 16 -11.49 -0.22 -5.47
CA PHE A 16 -10.52 0.58 -6.22
C PHE A 16 -10.81 2.07 -6.11
N MET A 17 -9.77 2.89 -6.30
CA MET A 17 -9.88 4.33 -6.33
C MET A 17 -10.16 4.79 -7.76
N GLU A 18 -11.34 5.33 -8.01
CA GLU A 18 -11.69 5.94 -9.27
C GLU A 18 -11.25 7.42 -9.28
N LYS A 19 -10.42 7.77 -10.25
CA LYS A 19 -9.99 9.17 -10.47
C LYS A 19 -10.95 9.84 -11.43
N LYS A 20 -11.73 10.79 -10.94
CA LYS A 20 -12.57 11.63 -11.80
C LYS A 20 -11.73 12.75 -12.39
N ARG A 21 -11.72 12.81 -13.72
CA ARG A 21 -11.09 13.93 -14.46
C ARG A 21 -12.18 14.79 -15.05
N SER A 22 -12.13 16.09 -14.77
CA SER A 22 -12.99 17.10 -15.40
C SER A 22 -12.06 18.14 -16.06
N ALA A 23 -12.27 18.43 -17.32
CA ALA A 23 -11.47 19.41 -18.11
C ALA A 23 -9.93 19.18 -18.07
N GLY A 24 -9.50 17.91 -17.96
CA GLY A 24 -8.06 17.57 -17.91
C GLY A 24 -7.43 17.59 -16.50
N GLU A 25 -8.13 18.10 -15.51
CA GLU A 25 -7.68 18.10 -14.12
C GLU A 25 -8.34 16.98 -13.31
N VAL A 26 -7.61 16.44 -12.31
CA VAL A 26 -8.15 15.46 -11.38
C VAL A 26 -9.09 16.20 -10.42
N SER A 27 -10.40 16.06 -10.64
CA SER A 27 -11.43 16.75 -9.88
C SER A 27 -11.87 16.01 -8.62
N GLY A 28 -11.40 14.80 -8.39
CA GLY A 28 -11.70 14.00 -7.20
C GLY A 28 -11.31 12.55 -7.35
N GLU A 29 -11.25 11.87 -6.20
CA GLU A 29 -11.05 10.43 -6.11
C GLU A 29 -12.23 9.83 -5.33
N THR A 30 -12.80 8.75 -5.82
CA THR A 30 -13.93 8.06 -5.16
C THR A 30 -13.55 6.61 -4.94
N LEU A 31 -13.73 6.12 -3.72
CA LEU A 31 -13.61 4.69 -3.43
C LEU A 31 -14.84 3.97 -3.97
N VAL A 32 -14.63 2.96 -4.81
CA VAL A 32 -15.66 2.08 -5.33
C VAL A 32 -15.42 0.68 -4.76
N GLY A 33 -16.41 0.16 -4.06
CA GLY A 33 -16.36 -1.11 -3.33
C GLY A 33 -16.74 -0.94 -1.87
N ASP A 34 -16.97 -2.05 -1.17
CA ASP A 34 -17.33 -2.07 0.25
C ASP A 34 -16.10 -2.44 1.09
N VAL A 35 -15.80 -1.61 2.07
CA VAL A 35 -14.70 -1.78 3.03
C VAL A 35 -15.16 -1.61 4.48
N ALA A 36 -16.46 -1.42 4.70
CA ALA A 36 -17.00 -1.18 6.03
C ALA A 36 -16.76 -2.39 6.96
N GLY A 37 -16.19 -2.11 8.14
CA GLY A 37 -15.84 -3.13 9.13
C GLY A 37 -14.67 -4.05 8.73
N ALA A 38 -14.07 -3.85 7.56
CA ALA A 38 -13.02 -4.71 7.03
C ALA A 38 -11.60 -4.19 7.28
N THR A 39 -10.61 -5.06 7.10
CA THR A 39 -9.22 -4.69 6.88
C THR A 39 -9.04 -4.38 5.40
N ALA A 40 -8.78 -3.12 5.06
CA ALA A 40 -8.44 -2.70 3.71
C ALA A 40 -6.94 -2.87 3.46
N VAL A 41 -6.58 -3.53 2.37
CA VAL A 41 -5.18 -3.68 1.92
C VAL A 41 -5.00 -2.87 0.64
N LEU A 42 -4.28 -1.76 0.74
CA LEU A 42 -3.90 -0.93 -0.40
C LEU A 42 -2.69 -1.58 -1.08
N VAL A 43 -2.78 -1.79 -2.39
CA VAL A 43 -1.69 -2.41 -3.17
C VAL A 43 -1.23 -1.44 -4.24
N ASP A 44 0.07 -1.18 -4.27
CA ASP A 44 0.72 -0.34 -5.27
C ASP A 44 2.01 -1.03 -5.75
N ASP A 45 2.55 -0.64 -6.87
CA ASP A 45 3.85 -1.12 -7.34
C ASP A 45 5.00 -0.33 -6.69
N MET A 46 4.81 0.97 -6.49
CA MET A 46 5.88 1.86 -6.04
C MET A 46 5.37 3.03 -5.19
N ILE A 47 6.10 3.30 -4.10
CA ILE A 47 5.90 4.50 -3.29
C ILE A 47 7.00 5.51 -3.62
N SER A 48 6.64 6.58 -4.31
CA SER A 48 7.56 7.69 -4.62
C SER A 48 7.33 8.85 -3.64
N THR A 49 6.47 9.80 -3.94
CA THR A 49 6.16 10.95 -3.07
C THR A 49 5.22 10.63 -1.91
N GLY A 50 4.64 9.43 -1.90
CA GLY A 50 3.72 8.99 -0.86
C GLY A 50 2.33 9.63 -0.91
N GLY A 51 1.97 10.36 -1.95
CA GLY A 51 0.68 11.07 -1.99
C GLY A 51 -0.55 10.19 -2.29
N THR A 52 -0.39 9.10 -3.00
CA THR A 52 -1.51 8.21 -3.40
C THR A 52 -2.05 7.41 -2.23
N LEU A 53 -1.18 6.74 -1.47
CA LEU A 53 -1.56 5.86 -0.37
C LEU A 53 -2.32 6.58 0.77
N PRO A 54 -1.90 7.77 1.25
CA PRO A 54 -2.63 8.49 2.28
C PRO A 54 -4.05 8.89 1.86
N ARG A 55 -4.24 9.29 0.60
CA ARG A 55 -5.58 9.61 0.08
C ARG A 55 -6.46 8.37 0.04
N ALA A 56 -5.94 7.26 -0.48
CA ALA A 56 -6.67 5.98 -0.50
C ALA A 56 -6.99 5.49 0.93
N ALA A 57 -6.03 5.62 1.86
CA ALA A 57 -6.23 5.26 3.26
C ALA A 57 -7.33 6.10 3.91
N SER A 58 -7.31 7.42 3.70
CA SER A 58 -8.35 8.31 4.19
C SER A 58 -9.73 7.94 3.65
N ALA A 59 -9.83 7.64 2.36
CA ALA A 59 -11.08 7.21 1.75
C ALA A 59 -11.59 5.88 2.34
N CYS A 60 -10.70 4.89 2.55
CA CYS A 60 -11.05 3.63 3.21
C CYS A 60 -11.54 3.86 4.65
N ARG A 61 -10.87 4.72 5.42
CA ARG A 61 -11.30 5.06 6.80
C ARG A 61 -12.67 5.73 6.82
N GLN A 62 -12.90 6.70 5.93
CA GLN A 62 -14.19 7.38 5.80
C GLN A 62 -15.31 6.40 5.40
N ALA A 63 -15.00 5.37 4.62
CA ALA A 63 -15.91 4.30 4.26
C ALA A 63 -16.06 3.20 5.34
N GLY A 64 -15.44 3.38 6.52
CA GLY A 64 -15.63 2.51 7.68
C GLY A 64 -14.64 1.33 7.79
N ALA A 65 -13.52 1.36 7.08
CA ALA A 65 -12.47 0.36 7.28
C ALA A 65 -11.88 0.43 8.69
N THR A 66 -11.79 -0.71 9.38
CA THR A 66 -11.28 -0.79 10.75
C THR A 66 -9.76 -0.81 10.79
N THR A 67 -9.13 -1.37 9.78
CA THR A 67 -7.68 -1.44 9.64
C THR A 67 -7.31 -1.09 8.20
N VAL A 68 -6.23 -0.34 8.02
CA VAL A 68 -5.70 -0.01 6.70
C VAL A 68 -4.23 -0.41 6.64
N LEU A 69 -3.93 -1.38 5.80
CA LEU A 69 -2.58 -1.82 5.48
C LEU A 69 -2.21 -1.32 4.08
N ALA A 70 -0.96 -1.00 3.86
CA ALA A 70 -0.45 -0.67 2.54
C ALA A 70 0.71 -1.59 2.18
N VAL A 71 0.76 -2.01 0.94
CA VAL A 71 1.78 -2.92 0.41
C VAL A 71 2.28 -2.36 -0.91
N ALA A 72 3.59 -2.21 -1.05
CA ALA A 72 4.20 -1.85 -2.33
C ALA A 72 5.46 -2.70 -2.56
N THR A 73 5.77 -2.95 -3.83
CA THR A 73 7.00 -3.66 -4.18
C THR A 73 8.20 -2.77 -3.92
N HIS A 74 8.17 -1.51 -4.40
CA HIS A 74 9.31 -0.61 -4.36
C HIS A 74 9.04 0.61 -3.48
N GLY A 75 9.85 0.78 -2.43
CA GLY A 75 9.84 1.97 -1.59
C GLY A 75 10.94 2.94 -2.00
N LEU A 76 10.65 3.91 -2.90
CA LEU A 76 11.60 4.95 -3.27
C LEU A 76 11.74 6.01 -2.20
N PHE A 77 10.62 6.34 -1.54
CA PHE A 77 10.56 7.30 -0.43
C PHE A 77 11.32 8.61 -0.70
N THR A 78 10.86 9.38 -1.67
CA THR A 78 11.42 10.72 -1.90
C THR A 78 11.23 11.63 -0.69
N ALA A 79 11.92 12.76 -0.62
CA ALA A 79 12.01 13.61 0.56
C ALA A 79 10.66 13.92 1.24
N ASP A 80 9.61 14.14 0.46
CA ASP A 80 8.28 14.49 1.01
C ASP A 80 7.48 13.27 1.48
N ALA A 81 7.87 12.07 1.06
CA ALA A 81 7.13 10.84 1.37
C ALA A 81 7.08 10.56 2.87
N MET A 82 8.17 10.81 3.59
CA MET A 82 8.26 10.55 5.03
C MET A 82 7.28 11.40 5.83
N ALA A 83 7.21 12.70 5.54
CA ALA A 83 6.27 13.60 6.20
C ALA A 83 4.82 13.20 5.90
N THR A 84 4.54 12.88 4.65
CA THR A 84 3.19 12.51 4.17
C THR A 84 2.73 11.16 4.75
N LEU A 85 3.58 10.15 4.74
CA LEU A 85 3.28 8.82 5.28
C LEU A 85 3.26 8.82 6.82
N GLY A 86 4.08 9.65 7.45
CA GLY A 86 4.13 9.79 8.89
C GLY A 86 2.79 10.20 9.51
N THR A 87 2.01 11.00 8.79
CA THR A 87 0.68 11.47 9.22
C THR A 87 -0.48 10.68 8.61
N ALA A 88 -0.21 9.73 7.71
CA ALA A 88 -1.23 8.95 7.04
C ALA A 88 -1.97 7.99 7.99
N SER A 89 -3.27 7.80 7.73
CA SER A 89 -4.13 6.86 8.46
C SER A 89 -3.92 5.40 8.02
N ILE A 90 -2.64 5.01 7.88
CA ILE A 90 -2.18 3.66 7.53
C ILE A 90 -1.63 3.04 8.80
N ASP A 91 -2.12 1.86 9.18
CA ASP A 91 -1.66 1.17 10.39
C ASP A 91 -0.29 0.52 10.18
N ARG A 92 -0.10 -0.12 9.02
CA ARG A 92 1.20 -0.69 8.63
C ARG A 92 1.43 -0.57 7.14
N LEU A 93 2.69 -0.35 6.79
CA LEU A 93 3.20 -0.27 5.44
C LEU A 93 4.23 -1.38 5.22
N TYR A 94 4.06 -2.13 4.16
CA TYR A 94 4.95 -3.22 3.77
C TYR A 94 5.63 -2.87 2.45
N VAL A 95 6.94 -2.95 2.40
CA VAL A 95 7.73 -2.81 1.16
C VAL A 95 8.80 -3.87 1.11
N THR A 96 9.33 -4.15 -0.08
CA THR A 96 10.49 -5.04 -0.17
C THR A 96 11.79 -4.27 0.05
N ASP A 97 12.87 -5.01 0.28
CA ASP A 97 14.25 -4.50 0.34
C ASP A 97 14.88 -4.31 -1.06
N SER A 98 14.06 -4.22 -2.10
CA SER A 98 14.51 -4.00 -3.48
C SER A 98 15.26 -2.67 -3.70
N LEU A 99 15.08 -1.72 -2.78
CA LEU A 99 15.74 -0.42 -2.76
C LEU A 99 16.26 -0.12 -1.35
N THR A 100 17.43 0.47 -1.25
CA THR A 100 18.07 0.83 0.03
C THR A 100 17.30 1.88 0.82
N ALA A 101 16.56 2.76 0.15
CA ALA A 101 15.70 3.77 0.78
C ALA A 101 14.67 3.18 1.76
N ALA A 102 14.28 1.91 1.61
CA ALA A 102 13.38 1.23 2.54
C ALA A 102 14.01 1.09 3.94
N THR A 103 15.32 0.88 4.04
CA THR A 103 16.00 0.79 5.33
C THR A 103 16.05 2.15 6.03
N GLU A 104 16.35 3.23 5.31
CA GLU A 104 16.34 4.60 5.85
C GLU A 104 14.93 5.03 6.30
N ALA A 105 13.92 4.67 5.51
CA ALA A 105 12.52 4.94 5.85
C ALA A 105 12.07 4.22 7.13
N ALA A 106 12.61 3.04 7.41
CA ALA A 106 12.29 2.28 8.63
C ALA A 106 12.75 3.01 9.90
N GLU A 107 13.84 3.77 9.84
CA GLU A 107 14.31 4.59 10.97
C GLU A 107 13.30 5.71 11.32
N VAL A 108 12.62 6.27 10.30
CA VAL A 108 11.65 7.36 10.48
C VAL A 108 10.26 6.85 10.81
N LEU A 109 9.78 5.81 10.11
CA LEU A 109 8.43 5.28 10.27
C LEU A 109 8.31 4.26 11.42
N GLY A 110 9.45 3.77 11.93
CA GLY A 110 9.49 2.82 13.05
C GLY A 110 8.70 1.55 12.78
N ASP A 111 7.99 1.07 13.78
CA ASP A 111 7.20 -0.17 13.73
C ASP A 111 6.06 -0.16 12.69
N ARG A 112 5.76 1.00 12.11
CA ARG A 112 4.75 1.11 11.05
C ARG A 112 5.25 0.63 9.70
N LEU A 113 6.56 0.61 9.46
CA LEU A 113 7.16 0.10 8.23
C LEU A 113 7.73 -1.29 8.45
N VAL A 114 7.30 -2.24 7.64
CA VAL A 114 7.83 -3.60 7.59
C VAL A 114 8.55 -3.79 6.27
N VAL A 115 9.86 -4.02 6.34
CA VAL A 115 10.67 -4.34 5.15
C VAL A 115 10.71 -5.85 4.97
N VAL A 116 10.23 -6.32 3.81
CA VAL A 116 10.12 -7.73 3.46
C VAL A 116 11.29 -8.12 2.56
N PRO A 117 12.14 -9.10 2.94
CA PRO A 117 13.24 -9.55 2.09
C PRO A 117 12.73 -10.19 0.78
N ALA A 118 13.15 -9.64 -0.36
CA ALA A 118 12.82 -10.17 -1.68
C ALA A 118 13.71 -11.36 -2.09
N ALA A 119 14.87 -11.50 -1.49
CA ALA A 119 15.89 -12.49 -1.85
C ALA A 119 15.34 -13.93 -1.88
N ARG A 120 14.50 -14.30 -0.91
CA ARG A 120 13.92 -15.65 -0.85
C ARG A 120 12.98 -15.92 -2.02
N ILE A 121 12.13 -14.95 -2.38
CA ILE A 121 11.20 -15.08 -3.50
C ILE A 121 11.96 -15.29 -4.82
N LEU A 122 13.03 -14.52 -4.99
CA LEU A 122 13.90 -14.61 -6.17
C LEU A 122 14.66 -15.94 -6.19
N ALA A 123 15.21 -16.39 -5.06
CA ALA A 123 15.92 -17.65 -4.95
C ALA A 123 15.01 -18.85 -5.27
N ASP A 124 13.79 -18.87 -4.72
CA ASP A 124 12.80 -19.92 -4.99
C ASP A 124 12.41 -19.95 -6.48
N ALA A 125 12.25 -18.78 -7.11
CA ALA A 125 11.95 -18.68 -8.54
C ALA A 125 13.12 -19.20 -9.41
N ILE A 126 14.37 -18.86 -9.06
CA ILE A 126 15.57 -19.33 -9.79
C ILE A 126 15.76 -20.85 -9.61
N ALA A 127 15.53 -21.37 -8.42
CA ALA A 127 15.68 -22.81 -8.14
C ALA A 127 14.61 -23.68 -8.85
N GLY A 128 13.51 -23.07 -9.29
CA GLY A 128 12.44 -23.73 -10.05
C GLY A 128 12.64 -23.73 -11.58
N LEU A 129 13.73 -23.10 -12.07
CA LEU A 129 14.13 -23.09 -13.49
C LEU A 129 14.97 -24.32 -13.82
#